data_a46253e8410abe097f233299c7479232
#
_entry.id   a46253e8410abe097f233299c7479232
#
_cell.length_a   1.000
_cell.length_b   1.000
_cell.length_c   1.000
_cell.angle_alpha   90.00
_cell.angle_beta   90.00
_cell.angle_gamma   90.00
#
_symmetry.space_group_name_H-M   'P 1'
#
loop_
_entity.id
_entity.type
_entity.pdbx_description
1 polymer ?
#
loop_
_entity_poly.entity_id
_entity_poly.type
_entity_poly.pdbx_seq_one_letter_code
_entity_poly.pdbx_strand_id
1 'polypeptide(L)'
;MPDPVSGGFSSAEQAAWFAQLPTMFGAAAALLTNPAGRVLLVKPNYRDHWSLPGGILEHGEPPHEGCRREVKEELGLDVAPGRLLVIGWSGLDGVRPSPVVHFVFDGGELADDTPIRLQEDELEQYRFVGAADLDGYLPAVISARVSAAVRGRGSGTTAYLPWTEPA
;
A
#
# COMPACT_ATOMS: atom_id res chain seq x y z
N MET A 1 30.84 -6.45 10.36
CA MET A 1 30.89 -7.14 9.06
C MET A 1 31.43 -6.15 8.03
N PRO A 2 32.43 -6.48 7.19
CA PRO A 2 32.97 -5.54 6.21
C PRO A 2 31.90 -5.25 5.15
N ASP A 3 31.84 -4.00 4.69
CA ASP A 3 30.93 -3.55 3.64
C ASP A 3 31.43 -4.06 2.27
N PRO A 4 30.68 -4.91 1.54
CA PRO A 4 31.10 -5.44 0.24
C PRO A 4 31.09 -4.41 -0.89
N VAL A 5 30.51 -3.22 -0.67
CA VAL A 5 30.45 -2.14 -1.67
C VAL A 5 31.76 -1.37 -1.75
N SER A 6 32.61 -1.43 -0.71
CA SER A 6 33.84 -0.64 -0.62
C SER A 6 35.09 -1.25 -1.27
N GLY A 7 34.97 -2.32 -2.06
CA GLY A 7 36.02 -2.85 -2.93
C GLY A 7 36.78 -4.07 -2.38
N GLY A 8 36.95 -5.07 -3.23
CA GLY A 8 37.75 -6.28 -2.96
C GLY A 8 37.02 -7.60 -2.97
N PHE A 9 35.66 -7.59 -3.03
CA PHE A 9 34.86 -8.80 -3.15
C PHE A 9 34.57 -9.16 -4.60
N SER A 10 34.66 -10.44 -4.93
CA SER A 10 34.13 -10.95 -6.20
C SER A 10 32.60 -10.81 -6.25
N SER A 11 32.03 -10.89 -7.46
CA SER A 11 30.58 -10.85 -7.64
C SER A 11 29.85 -11.98 -6.88
N ALA A 12 30.47 -13.15 -6.72
CA ALA A 12 29.92 -14.27 -5.96
C ALA A 12 29.89 -13.99 -4.45
N GLU A 13 30.95 -13.38 -3.92
CA GLU A 13 31.01 -12.99 -2.50
C GLU A 13 30.01 -11.89 -2.17
N GLN A 14 29.84 -10.91 -3.08
CA GLN A 14 28.80 -9.87 -2.95
C GLN A 14 27.40 -10.48 -2.93
N ALA A 15 27.07 -11.39 -3.87
CA ALA A 15 25.79 -12.06 -3.91
C ALA A 15 25.52 -12.88 -2.64
N ALA A 16 26.51 -13.62 -2.14
CA ALA A 16 26.40 -14.39 -0.91
C ALA A 16 26.19 -13.49 0.33
N TRP A 17 26.80 -12.30 0.34
CA TRP A 17 26.58 -11.33 1.41
C TRP A 17 25.17 -10.75 1.37
N PHE A 18 24.70 -10.29 0.19
CA PHE A 18 23.32 -9.75 0.05
C PHE A 18 22.26 -10.78 0.41
N ALA A 19 22.48 -12.07 0.09
CA ALA A 19 21.56 -13.15 0.44
C ALA A 19 21.39 -13.36 1.96
N GLN A 20 22.29 -12.83 2.79
CA GLN A 20 22.22 -12.92 4.25
C GLN A 20 21.55 -11.70 4.91
N LEU A 21 21.26 -10.65 4.13
CA LEU A 21 20.65 -9.46 4.69
C LEU A 21 19.16 -9.70 5.03
N PRO A 22 18.65 -9.04 6.09
CA PRO A 22 17.22 -9.05 6.36
C PRO A 22 16.44 -8.51 5.16
N THR A 23 15.40 -9.23 4.76
CA THR A 23 14.50 -8.83 3.68
C THR A 23 13.18 -8.30 4.21
N MET A 24 12.52 -7.46 3.44
CA MET A 24 11.17 -6.99 3.70
C MET A 24 10.37 -6.97 2.40
N PHE A 25 9.07 -7.17 2.49
CA PHE A 25 8.17 -6.97 1.35
C PHE A 25 7.80 -5.50 1.24
N GLY A 26 7.59 -5.03 0.02
CA GLY A 26 6.98 -3.74 -0.27
C GLY A 26 5.53 -3.94 -0.69
N ALA A 27 4.66 -3.05 -0.24
CA ALA A 27 3.28 -2.95 -0.73
C ALA A 27 2.95 -1.50 -1.02
N ALA A 28 2.19 -1.23 -2.06
CA ALA A 28 1.78 0.12 -2.42
C ALA A 28 0.28 0.19 -2.69
N ALA A 29 -0.35 1.29 -2.27
CA ALA A 29 -1.78 1.51 -2.42
C ALA A 29 -2.08 2.99 -2.73
N ALA A 30 -3.24 3.24 -3.34
CA ALA A 30 -3.73 4.58 -3.65
C ALA A 30 -4.85 5.01 -2.70
N LEU A 31 -4.76 6.22 -2.15
CA LEU A 31 -5.89 6.91 -1.54
C LEU A 31 -6.67 7.63 -2.65
N LEU A 32 -7.74 7.02 -3.12
CA LEU A 32 -8.69 7.59 -4.07
C LEU A 32 -9.94 8.08 -3.34
N THR A 33 -10.46 9.23 -3.72
CA THR A 33 -11.71 9.76 -3.14
C THR A 33 -12.68 10.16 -4.24
N ASN A 34 -13.96 10.29 -3.89
CA ASN A 34 -14.94 10.96 -4.74
C ASN A 34 -15.05 12.48 -4.38
N PRO A 35 -15.84 13.29 -5.11
CA PRO A 35 -16.01 14.72 -4.83
C PRO A 35 -16.59 15.02 -3.43
N ALA A 36 -17.27 14.07 -2.80
CA ALA A 36 -17.75 14.18 -1.41
C ALA A 36 -16.67 13.85 -0.37
N GLY A 37 -15.40 13.60 -0.79
CA GLY A 37 -14.27 13.25 0.08
C GLY A 37 -14.36 11.84 0.68
N ARG A 38 -15.24 10.97 0.18
CA ARG A 38 -15.33 9.58 0.62
C ARG A 38 -14.23 8.76 -0.01
N VAL A 39 -13.61 7.89 0.79
CA VAL A 39 -12.50 7.03 0.38
C VAL A 39 -13.01 5.82 -0.39
N LEU A 40 -12.40 5.54 -1.55
CA LEU A 40 -12.62 4.31 -2.29
C LEU A 40 -11.95 3.14 -1.58
N LEU A 41 -12.74 2.16 -1.20
CA LEU A 41 -12.29 0.87 -0.68
C LEU A 41 -12.67 -0.25 -1.65
N VAL A 42 -11.86 -1.30 -1.69
CA VAL A 42 -12.10 -2.53 -2.44
C VAL A 42 -12.26 -3.70 -1.48
N LYS A 43 -13.09 -4.68 -1.86
CA LYS A 43 -13.33 -5.91 -1.11
C LYS A 43 -12.73 -7.09 -1.87
N PRO A 44 -11.57 -7.62 -1.44
CA PRO A 44 -11.02 -8.83 -2.01
C PRO A 44 -11.92 -10.06 -1.75
N ASN A 45 -11.96 -11.00 -2.70
CA ASN A 45 -12.73 -12.25 -2.57
C ASN A 45 -12.05 -13.28 -1.65
N TYR A 46 -10.77 -13.11 -1.33
CA TYR A 46 -9.95 -13.99 -0.50
C TYR A 46 -9.69 -13.48 0.93
N ARG A 47 -10.32 -12.33 1.32
CA ARG A 47 -10.21 -11.72 2.66
C ARG A 47 -11.55 -11.25 3.16
N ASP A 48 -11.76 -11.31 4.48
CA ASP A 48 -13.00 -10.86 5.11
C ASP A 48 -13.11 -9.35 5.32
N HIS A 49 -12.03 -8.60 5.04
CA HIS A 49 -11.97 -7.16 5.25
C HIS A 49 -11.68 -6.39 3.96
N TRP A 50 -12.08 -5.13 3.96
CA TRP A 50 -11.82 -4.18 2.89
C TRP A 50 -10.39 -3.61 2.98
N SER A 51 -9.92 -3.02 1.90
CA SER A 51 -8.62 -2.34 1.83
C SER A 51 -8.68 -1.15 0.86
N LEU A 52 -7.61 -0.33 0.85
CA LEU A 52 -7.34 0.55 -0.30
C LEU A 52 -6.97 -0.31 -1.52
N PRO A 53 -7.27 0.16 -2.74
CA PRO A 53 -6.75 -0.47 -3.96
C PRO A 53 -5.22 -0.44 -3.95
N GLY A 54 -4.60 -1.59 -4.26
CA GLY A 54 -3.17 -1.78 -4.21
C GLY A 54 -2.76 -3.17 -3.73
N GLY A 55 -1.47 -3.49 -3.87
CA GLY A 55 -0.93 -4.81 -3.58
C GLY A 55 0.56 -4.83 -3.32
N ILE A 56 1.15 -6.01 -3.47
CA ILE A 56 2.57 -6.27 -3.25
C ILE A 56 3.38 -5.80 -4.47
N LEU A 57 4.52 -5.17 -4.20
CA LEU A 57 5.44 -4.75 -5.25
C LEU A 57 6.08 -5.97 -5.92
N GLU A 58 6.26 -5.89 -7.22
CA GLU A 58 7.04 -6.83 -7.99
C GLU A 58 8.56 -6.65 -7.77
N HIS A 59 9.33 -7.65 -8.18
CA HIS A 59 10.79 -7.59 -8.02
C HIS A 59 11.41 -6.42 -8.78
N GLY A 60 12.08 -5.51 -8.05
CA GLY A 60 12.70 -4.32 -8.62
C GLY A 60 11.73 -3.19 -8.97
N GLU A 61 10.45 -3.34 -8.65
CA GLU A 61 9.42 -2.34 -8.96
C GLU A 61 9.45 -1.18 -7.96
N PRO A 62 9.53 0.09 -8.44
CA PRO A 62 9.40 1.24 -7.56
C PRO A 62 7.98 1.34 -6.98
N PRO A 63 7.80 1.77 -5.70
CA PRO A 63 6.49 1.79 -5.05
C PRO A 63 5.40 2.58 -5.78
N HIS A 64 5.72 3.70 -6.42
CA HIS A 64 4.72 4.49 -7.16
C HIS A 64 4.27 3.78 -8.45
N GLU A 65 5.16 3.04 -9.12
CA GLU A 65 4.79 2.23 -10.29
C GLU A 65 3.92 1.04 -9.89
N GLY A 66 4.26 0.35 -8.80
CA GLY A 66 3.43 -0.72 -8.25
C GLY A 66 2.04 -0.22 -7.87
N CYS A 67 1.94 0.95 -7.24
CA CYS A 67 0.66 1.59 -6.96
C CYS A 67 -0.17 1.82 -8.23
N ARG A 68 0.45 2.37 -9.29
CA ARG A 68 -0.22 2.61 -10.58
C ARG A 68 -0.68 1.31 -11.24
N ARG A 69 0.19 0.30 -11.26
CA ARG A 69 -0.11 -1.02 -11.83
C ARG A 69 -1.31 -1.65 -11.14
N GLU A 70 -1.28 -1.74 -9.81
CA GLU A 70 -2.36 -2.32 -9.02
C GLU A 70 -3.71 -1.60 -9.23
N VAL A 71 -3.73 -0.27 -9.20
CA VAL A 71 -4.96 0.51 -9.46
C VAL A 71 -5.50 0.23 -10.86
N LYS A 72 -4.61 0.06 -11.84
CA LYS A 72 -5.01 -0.26 -13.21
C LYS A 72 -5.55 -1.67 -13.34
N GLU A 73 -4.93 -2.65 -12.69
CA GLU A 73 -5.37 -4.05 -12.67
C GLU A 73 -6.68 -4.20 -11.94
N GLU A 74 -6.77 -3.69 -10.72
CA GLU A 74 -7.92 -3.84 -9.83
C GLU A 74 -9.17 -3.05 -10.26
N LEU A 75 -8.98 -1.84 -10.81
CA LEU A 75 -10.08 -0.89 -11.06
C LEU A 75 -10.22 -0.48 -12.53
N GLY A 76 -9.28 -0.86 -13.39
CA GLY A 76 -9.23 -0.41 -14.80
C GLY A 76 -8.89 1.07 -14.96
N LEU A 77 -8.35 1.73 -13.92
CA LEU A 77 -8.07 3.16 -13.90
C LEU A 77 -6.58 3.43 -14.14
N ASP A 78 -6.27 4.35 -15.05
CA ASP A 78 -4.89 4.84 -15.25
C ASP A 78 -4.66 6.09 -14.38
N VAL A 79 -4.28 5.85 -13.13
CA VAL A 79 -4.02 6.90 -12.14
C VAL A 79 -2.51 7.15 -12.05
N ALA A 80 -2.10 8.40 -12.11
CA ALA A 80 -0.74 8.81 -11.78
C ALA A 80 -0.64 9.02 -10.25
N PRO A 81 0.08 8.17 -9.51
CA PRO A 81 0.25 8.38 -8.08
C PRO A 81 0.92 9.73 -7.79
N GLY A 82 0.29 10.51 -6.95
CA GLY A 82 0.80 11.80 -6.51
C GLY A 82 1.75 11.65 -5.33
N ARG A 83 1.62 12.54 -4.34
CA ARG A 83 2.51 12.56 -3.18
C ARG A 83 2.34 11.31 -2.31
N LEU A 84 3.45 10.85 -1.74
CA LEU A 84 3.46 9.85 -0.67
C LEU A 84 2.81 10.43 0.60
N LEU A 85 1.77 9.77 1.09
CA LEU A 85 0.98 10.19 2.25
C LEU A 85 1.36 9.43 3.52
N VAL A 86 1.66 8.12 3.38
CA VAL A 86 2.00 7.26 4.52
C VAL A 86 3.10 6.29 4.14
N ILE A 87 4.03 6.09 5.08
CA ILE A 87 4.87 4.91 5.16
C ILE A 87 4.43 4.15 6.41
N GLY A 88 3.92 2.92 6.24
CA GLY A 88 3.50 2.04 7.32
C GLY A 88 4.43 0.84 7.45
N TRP A 89 4.63 0.36 8.67
CA TRP A 89 5.36 -0.86 8.94
C TRP A 89 4.41 -1.92 9.49
N SER A 90 4.43 -3.13 8.95
CA SER A 90 3.80 -4.31 9.53
C SER A 90 4.88 -5.33 9.87
N GLY A 91 4.99 -5.65 11.15
CA GLY A 91 5.94 -6.64 11.66
C GLY A 91 5.60 -8.06 11.23
N LEU A 92 6.31 -9.02 11.79
CA LEU A 92 6.02 -10.45 11.60
C LEU A 92 4.71 -10.81 12.32
N ASP A 93 3.85 -11.57 11.66
CA ASP A 93 2.55 -12.03 12.19
C ASP A 93 2.49 -13.56 12.36
N GLY A 94 3.64 -14.24 12.22
CA GLY A 94 3.75 -15.69 12.29
C GLY A 94 3.36 -16.43 11.00
N VAL A 95 2.80 -15.74 10.02
CA VAL A 95 2.42 -16.28 8.71
C VAL A 95 3.42 -15.86 7.63
N ARG A 96 3.80 -14.59 7.64
CA ARG A 96 4.74 -14.03 6.66
C ARG A 96 6.19 -14.23 7.11
N PRO A 97 7.10 -14.61 6.19
CA PRO A 97 8.51 -14.81 6.51
C PRO A 97 9.27 -13.49 6.69
N SER A 98 8.71 -12.35 6.29
CA SER A 98 9.33 -11.02 6.35
C SER A 98 8.31 -9.95 6.67
N PRO A 99 8.72 -8.85 7.33
CA PRO A 99 7.85 -7.69 7.54
C PRO A 99 7.47 -7.01 6.21
N VAL A 100 6.46 -6.15 6.25
CA VAL A 100 5.99 -5.39 5.07
C VAL A 100 6.11 -3.89 5.32
N VAL A 101 6.70 -3.18 4.38
CA VAL A 101 6.63 -1.72 4.27
C VAL A 101 5.48 -1.36 3.34
N HIS A 102 4.55 -0.55 3.84
CA HIS A 102 3.40 -0.09 3.08
C HIS A 102 3.59 1.37 2.66
N PHE A 103 3.41 1.65 1.38
CA PHE A 103 3.42 2.98 0.81
C PHE A 103 2.00 3.35 0.40
N VAL A 104 1.45 4.45 0.92
CA VAL A 104 0.16 4.97 0.50
C VAL A 104 0.37 6.29 -0.24
N PHE A 105 0.00 6.31 -1.49
CA PHE A 105 0.09 7.49 -2.35
C PHE A 105 -1.26 8.19 -2.49
N ASP A 106 -1.21 9.47 -2.77
CA ASP A 106 -2.37 10.23 -3.21
C ASP A 106 -2.76 9.79 -4.62
N GLY A 107 -3.90 9.15 -4.76
CA GLY A 107 -4.47 8.74 -6.05
C GLY A 107 -5.36 9.79 -6.68
N GLY A 108 -5.60 10.91 -5.99
CA GLY A 108 -6.48 11.98 -6.46
C GLY A 108 -7.97 11.73 -6.21
N GLU A 109 -8.78 12.53 -6.89
CA GLU A 109 -10.23 12.48 -6.82
C GLU A 109 -10.79 11.90 -8.12
N LEU A 110 -11.74 10.98 -8.00
CA LEU A 110 -12.47 10.38 -9.10
C LEU A 110 -13.83 11.10 -9.24
N ALA A 111 -14.19 11.47 -10.46
CA ALA A 111 -15.55 11.96 -10.72
C ALA A 111 -16.59 10.88 -10.43
N ASP A 112 -17.81 11.27 -10.06
CA ASP A 112 -18.89 10.32 -9.70
C ASP A 112 -19.28 9.37 -10.84
N ASP A 113 -19.04 9.77 -12.09
CA ASP A 113 -19.30 8.99 -13.30
C ASP A 113 -18.06 8.24 -13.83
N THR A 114 -16.94 8.25 -13.08
CA THR A 114 -15.73 7.51 -13.47
C THR A 114 -16.04 6.02 -13.60
N PRO A 115 -15.82 5.40 -14.79
CA PRO A 115 -16.12 4.00 -15.00
C PRO A 115 -15.08 3.12 -14.28
N ILE A 116 -15.48 2.46 -13.21
CA ILE A 116 -14.65 1.49 -12.48
C ILE A 116 -14.96 0.09 -12.99
N ARG A 117 -13.91 -0.64 -13.36
CA ARG A 117 -14.00 -2.04 -13.80
C ARG A 117 -13.19 -2.89 -12.83
N LEU A 118 -13.87 -3.66 -12.00
CA LEU A 118 -13.22 -4.56 -11.05
C LEU A 118 -12.55 -5.73 -11.76
N GLN A 119 -11.41 -6.13 -11.24
CA GLN A 119 -10.77 -7.42 -11.53
C GLN A 119 -11.53 -8.51 -10.79
N GLU A 120 -12.54 -9.13 -11.43
CA GLU A 120 -13.53 -10.01 -10.81
C GLU A 120 -12.96 -11.32 -10.23
N ASP A 121 -11.76 -11.74 -10.66
CA ASP A 121 -11.04 -12.88 -10.09
C ASP A 121 -10.38 -12.57 -8.74
N GLU A 122 -10.20 -11.30 -8.39
CA GLU A 122 -9.61 -10.87 -7.12
C GLU A 122 -10.55 -10.04 -6.24
N LEU A 123 -11.44 -9.25 -6.85
CA LEU A 123 -12.30 -8.29 -6.15
C LEU A 123 -13.78 -8.57 -6.34
N GLU A 124 -14.53 -8.55 -5.23
CA GLU A 124 -15.99 -8.70 -5.25
C GLU A 124 -16.73 -7.37 -5.43
N GLN A 125 -16.23 -6.32 -4.77
CA GLN A 125 -16.93 -5.04 -4.65
C GLN A 125 -15.96 -3.87 -4.50
N TYR A 126 -16.44 -2.68 -4.81
CA TYR A 126 -15.86 -1.43 -4.34
C TYR A 126 -16.90 -0.55 -3.66
N ARG A 127 -16.47 0.38 -2.82
CA ARG A 127 -17.35 1.30 -2.11
C ARG A 127 -16.65 2.59 -1.75
N PHE A 128 -17.36 3.70 -1.85
CA PHE A 128 -16.92 4.98 -1.30
C PHE A 128 -17.42 5.12 0.15
N VAL A 129 -16.49 5.19 1.10
CA VAL A 129 -16.75 5.19 2.55
C VAL A 129 -16.32 6.51 3.17
N GLY A 130 -17.17 7.10 4.00
CA GLY A 130 -16.83 8.30 4.75
C GLY A 130 -15.69 8.07 5.76
N ALA A 131 -14.86 9.07 6.00
CA ALA A 131 -13.73 8.93 6.91
C ALA A 131 -14.15 8.53 8.34
N ALA A 132 -15.34 8.92 8.78
CA ALA A 132 -15.89 8.55 10.09
C ALA A 132 -16.35 7.08 10.19
N ASP A 133 -16.56 6.42 9.05
CA ASP A 133 -17.13 5.08 8.98
C ASP A 133 -16.06 4.00 8.68
N LEU A 134 -14.80 4.40 8.48
CA LEU A 134 -13.72 3.51 8.07
C LEU A 134 -13.51 2.31 9.03
N ASP A 135 -13.68 2.52 10.33
CA ASP A 135 -13.52 1.46 11.35
C ASP A 135 -14.56 0.33 11.21
N GLY A 136 -15.69 0.60 10.54
CA GLY A 136 -16.70 -0.42 10.24
C GLY A 136 -16.35 -1.33 9.06
N TYR A 137 -15.33 -0.98 8.28
CA TYR A 137 -14.91 -1.71 7.07
C TYR A 137 -13.50 -2.27 7.18
N LEU A 138 -12.64 -1.61 7.94
CA LEU A 138 -11.21 -1.87 7.96
C LEU A 138 -10.76 -2.41 9.33
N PRO A 139 -9.86 -3.39 9.37
CA PRO A 139 -9.14 -3.71 10.59
C PRO A 139 -8.42 -2.48 11.15
N ALA A 140 -8.28 -2.37 12.48
CA ALA A 140 -7.76 -1.20 13.16
C ALA A 140 -6.42 -0.67 12.59
N VAL A 141 -5.49 -1.57 12.26
CA VAL A 141 -4.17 -1.19 11.67
C VAL A 141 -4.33 -0.57 10.28
N ILE A 142 -5.25 -1.09 9.47
CA ILE A 142 -5.52 -0.55 8.12
C ILE A 142 -6.28 0.76 8.24
N SER A 143 -7.29 0.84 9.11
CA SER A 143 -8.05 2.06 9.38
C SER A 143 -7.15 3.21 9.85
N ALA A 144 -6.22 2.94 10.77
CA ALA A 144 -5.24 3.92 11.22
C ALA A 144 -4.38 4.46 10.07
N ARG A 145 -3.95 3.58 9.14
CA ARG A 145 -3.17 3.93 7.96
C ARG A 145 -3.96 4.80 6.98
N VAL A 146 -5.20 4.39 6.68
CA VAL A 146 -6.09 5.16 5.77
C VAL A 146 -6.43 6.52 6.37
N SER A 147 -6.75 6.58 7.67
CA SER A 147 -7.01 7.82 8.39
C SER A 147 -5.80 8.76 8.40
N ALA A 148 -4.58 8.22 8.56
CA ALA A 148 -3.35 9.01 8.45
C ALA A 148 -3.14 9.55 7.03
N ALA A 149 -3.45 8.77 6.00
CA ALA A 149 -3.38 9.19 4.61
C ALA A 149 -4.36 10.34 4.31
N VAL A 150 -5.60 10.25 4.79
CA VAL A 150 -6.61 11.31 4.65
C VAL A 150 -6.12 12.61 5.31
N ARG A 151 -5.61 12.53 6.56
CA ARG A 151 -5.04 13.70 7.25
C ARG A 151 -3.82 14.26 6.51
N GLY A 152 -2.91 13.38 6.07
CA GLY A 152 -1.70 13.75 5.32
C GLY A 152 -2.00 14.48 4.01
N ARG A 153 -3.06 14.09 3.30
CA ARG A 153 -3.53 14.79 2.10
C ARG A 153 -3.93 16.23 2.43
N GLY A 154 -4.73 16.44 3.48
CA GLY A 154 -5.20 17.76 3.89
C GLY A 154 -4.10 18.65 4.47
N SER A 155 -3.15 18.11 5.21
CA SER A 155 -2.09 18.88 5.88
C SER A 155 -0.82 19.09 5.04
N GLY A 156 -0.68 18.38 3.93
CA GLY A 156 0.54 18.44 3.14
C GLY A 156 1.72 17.62 3.71
N THR A 157 1.49 16.70 4.64
CA THR A 157 2.54 15.93 5.34
C THR A 157 2.50 14.44 5.01
N THR A 158 3.65 13.77 5.10
CA THR A 158 3.75 12.32 5.05
C THR A 158 3.86 11.78 6.47
N ALA A 159 3.01 10.81 6.82
CA ALA A 159 3.05 10.16 8.13
C ALA A 159 3.90 8.88 8.08
N TYR A 160 4.70 8.63 9.13
CA TYR A 160 5.32 7.35 9.38
C TYR A 160 4.55 6.63 10.50
N LEU A 161 4.09 5.42 10.23
CA LEU A 161 3.35 4.57 11.17
C LEU A 161 4.18 3.33 11.48
N PRO A 162 4.91 3.32 12.61
CA PRO A 162 5.59 2.12 13.07
C PRO A 162 4.56 1.06 13.48
N TRP A 163 4.95 -0.21 13.42
CA TRP A 163 4.17 -1.30 13.99
C TRP A 163 3.94 -1.05 15.48
N THR A 164 2.68 -1.09 15.88
CA THR A 164 2.31 -1.22 17.29
C THR A 164 1.55 -2.52 17.42
N GLU A 165 1.99 -3.43 18.31
CA GLU A 165 1.18 -4.61 18.63
C GLU A 165 -0.22 -4.15 19.06
N PRO A 166 -1.28 -4.81 18.55
CA PRO A 166 -2.61 -4.56 19.11
C PRO A 166 -2.59 -4.89 20.60
N ALA A 167 -3.09 -3.95 21.41
CA ALA A 167 -3.25 -4.14 22.85
C ALA A 167 -4.26 -5.26 23.16
#